data_6afc8ebc8e3a6d1a4cd92b319aae3b4f
#
_entry.id   6afc8ebc8e3a6d1a4cd92b319aae3b4f
#
_cell.length_a   1.000
_cell.length_b   1.000
_cell.length_c   1.000
_cell.angle_alpha   90.00
_cell.angle_beta   90.00
_cell.angle_gamma   90.00
#
_symmetry.space_group_name_H-M   'P 1'
#
loop_
_entity.id
_entity.type
_entity.pdbx_description
1 polymer ?
#
loop_
_entity_poly.entity_id
_entity_poly.type
_entity_poly.pdbx_seq_one_letter_code
_entity_poly.pdbx_strand_id
1 'polypeptide(L)'
;MYTGDDYFASARLTRQQARDNAISLLQEAADQPGADAAVANEASEGIQVLAGYTMKEAQIENLVTAKGYADCVAFMGEDSISVVVDTGTGDLTAEDVAKITDIAMTETGYPASGIKIMASN
;
A
#
# COMPACT_ATOMS: atom_id res chain seq x y z
N MET A 1 18.03 17.75 -3.18
CA MET A 1 18.26 16.32 -3.44
C MET A 1 17.51 15.48 -2.41
N TYR A 2 16.77 14.50 -2.85
CA TYR A 2 16.04 13.62 -1.95
C TYR A 2 16.95 12.56 -1.37
N THR A 3 16.85 12.34 -0.07
CA THR A 3 17.40 11.15 0.57
C THR A 3 16.37 10.03 0.50
N GLY A 4 16.73 8.81 0.87
CA GLY A 4 15.78 7.71 0.99
C GLY A 4 14.65 8.03 1.97
N ASP A 5 14.98 8.68 3.09
CA ASP A 5 14.00 9.07 4.09
C ASP A 5 12.99 10.07 3.54
N ASP A 6 13.44 11.04 2.76
CA ASP A 6 12.56 12.03 2.14
C ASP A 6 11.60 11.37 1.15
N TYR A 7 12.09 10.42 0.35
CA TYR A 7 11.24 9.68 -0.57
C TYR A 7 10.13 8.93 0.16
N PHE A 8 10.48 8.17 1.19
CA PHE A 8 9.49 7.35 1.92
C PHE A 8 8.47 8.20 2.65
N ALA A 9 8.89 9.28 3.30
CA ALA A 9 7.97 10.21 3.95
C ALA A 9 7.02 10.85 2.95
N SER A 10 7.55 11.29 1.81
CA SER A 10 6.75 11.90 0.74
C SER A 10 5.78 10.89 0.13
N ALA A 11 6.24 9.68 -0.12
CA ALA A 11 5.40 8.62 -0.70
C ALA A 11 4.24 8.25 0.24
N ARG A 12 4.50 8.15 1.54
CA ARG A 12 3.45 7.86 2.52
C ARG A 12 2.44 8.99 2.61
N LEU A 13 2.91 10.23 2.58
CA LEU A 13 2.01 11.39 2.62
C LEU A 13 1.12 11.44 1.37
N THR A 14 1.71 11.25 0.20
CA THR A 14 0.95 11.22 -1.06
C THR A 14 -0.09 10.10 -1.05
N ARG A 15 0.29 8.91 -0.58
CA ARG A 15 -0.62 7.77 -0.45
C ARG A 15 -1.78 8.10 0.49
N GLN A 16 -1.48 8.69 1.65
CA GLN A 16 -2.49 9.06 2.62
C GLN A 16 -3.46 10.10 2.05
N GLN A 17 -2.93 11.13 1.39
CA GLN A 17 -3.76 12.17 0.77
C GLN A 17 -4.68 11.60 -0.32
N ALA A 18 -4.14 10.73 -1.17
CA ALA A 18 -4.93 10.09 -2.22
C ALA A 18 -6.02 9.21 -1.61
N ARG A 19 -5.70 8.49 -0.55
CA ARG A 19 -6.65 7.61 0.12
C ARG A 19 -7.75 8.41 0.84
N ASP A 20 -7.37 9.49 1.52
CA ASP A 20 -8.34 10.38 2.18
C ASP A 20 -9.29 11.01 1.16
N ASN A 21 -8.77 11.41 0.00
CA ASN A 21 -9.61 11.95 -1.08
C ASN A 21 -10.57 10.88 -1.61
N ALA A 22 -10.11 9.65 -1.79
CA ALA A 22 -10.96 8.56 -2.27
C ALA A 22 -12.08 8.26 -1.27
N ILE A 23 -11.78 8.24 0.01
CA ILE A 23 -12.76 8.03 1.07
C ILE A 23 -13.78 9.17 1.09
N SER A 24 -13.31 10.41 0.97
CA SER A 24 -14.20 11.58 0.92
C SER A 24 -15.16 11.52 -0.26
N LEU A 25 -14.68 11.12 -1.43
CA LEU A 25 -15.53 10.98 -2.62
C LEU A 25 -16.59 9.89 -2.42
N LEU A 26 -16.23 8.78 -1.78
CA LEU A 26 -17.18 7.71 -1.47
C LEU A 26 -18.24 8.20 -0.48
N GLN A 27 -17.84 8.96 0.54
CA GLN A 27 -18.76 9.53 1.50
C GLN A 27 -19.72 10.53 0.85
N GLU A 28 -19.20 11.38 -0.04
CA GLU A 28 -20.04 12.33 -0.79
C GLU A 28 -21.06 11.60 -1.66
N ALA A 29 -20.65 10.52 -2.32
CA ALA A 29 -21.57 9.73 -3.14
C ALA A 29 -22.72 9.14 -2.30
N ALA A 30 -22.40 8.65 -1.09
CA ALA A 30 -23.39 8.09 -0.18
C ALA A 30 -24.35 9.15 0.36
N ASP A 31 -23.87 10.39 0.51
CA ASP A 31 -24.62 11.49 1.10
C ASP A 31 -25.38 12.33 0.07
N GLN A 32 -25.30 11.99 -1.21
CA GLN A 32 -26.01 12.73 -2.27
C GLN A 32 -27.51 12.65 -2.06
N PRO A 33 -28.25 13.77 -2.27
CA PRO A 33 -29.71 13.71 -2.26
C PRO A 33 -30.22 12.72 -3.30
N GLY A 34 -31.06 11.80 -2.88
CA GLY A 34 -31.60 10.77 -3.75
C GLY A 34 -30.71 9.51 -3.89
N ALA A 35 -29.58 9.45 -3.18
CA ALA A 35 -28.79 8.23 -3.12
C ALA A 35 -29.61 7.12 -2.46
N ASP A 36 -29.69 5.95 -3.12
CA ASP A 36 -30.42 4.82 -2.55
C ASP A 36 -29.50 3.95 -1.66
N ALA A 37 -30.10 2.92 -1.06
CA ALA A 37 -29.37 2.02 -0.17
C ALA A 37 -28.23 1.30 -0.90
N ALA A 38 -28.40 0.99 -2.18
CA ALA A 38 -27.35 0.30 -2.96
C ALA A 38 -26.11 1.19 -3.10
N VAL A 39 -26.29 2.48 -3.39
CA VAL A 39 -25.18 3.44 -3.49
C VAL A 39 -24.48 3.58 -2.14
N ALA A 40 -25.24 3.73 -1.05
CA ALA A 40 -24.68 3.85 0.28
C ALA A 40 -23.89 2.59 0.69
N ASN A 41 -24.37 1.41 0.34
CA ASN A 41 -23.70 0.15 0.63
C ASN A 41 -22.41 0.01 -0.18
N GLU A 42 -22.42 0.35 -1.45
CA GLU A 42 -21.22 0.33 -2.29
C GLU A 42 -20.16 1.28 -1.76
N ALA A 43 -20.55 2.48 -1.34
CA ALA A 43 -19.63 3.45 -0.75
C ALA A 43 -19.03 2.91 0.56
N SER A 44 -19.84 2.30 1.41
CA SER A 44 -19.38 1.71 2.66
C SER A 44 -18.38 0.57 2.42
N GLU A 45 -18.67 -0.30 1.46
CA GLU A 45 -17.77 -1.40 1.09
C GLU A 45 -16.46 -0.85 0.54
N GLY A 46 -16.50 0.18 -0.29
CA GLY A 46 -15.30 0.82 -0.84
C GLY A 46 -14.42 1.41 0.26
N ILE A 47 -15.02 2.07 1.24
CA ILE A 47 -14.30 2.63 2.38
C ILE A 47 -13.63 1.51 3.19
N GLN A 48 -14.33 0.40 3.43
CA GLN A 48 -13.78 -0.75 4.15
C GLN A 48 -12.61 -1.38 3.40
N VAL A 49 -12.69 -1.48 2.08
CA VAL A 49 -11.59 -1.99 1.25
C VAL A 49 -10.36 -1.10 1.40
N LEU A 50 -10.52 0.22 1.30
CA LEU A 50 -9.41 1.16 1.43
C LEU A 50 -8.79 1.13 2.82
N ALA A 51 -9.61 1.00 3.86
CA ALA A 51 -9.12 0.84 5.23
C ALA A 51 -8.32 -0.46 5.38
N GLY A 52 -8.79 -1.54 4.76
CA GLY A 52 -8.09 -2.83 4.75
C GLY A 52 -6.73 -2.72 4.07
N TYR A 53 -6.65 -2.01 2.95
CA TYR A 53 -5.38 -1.76 2.27
C TYR A 53 -4.40 -1.03 3.19
N THR A 54 -4.87 0.00 3.87
CA THR A 54 -4.03 0.78 4.79
C THR A 54 -3.44 -0.10 5.88
N MET A 55 -4.24 -0.98 6.47
CA MET A 55 -3.78 -1.90 7.51
C MET A 55 -2.74 -2.90 6.99
N LYS A 56 -3.00 -3.49 5.83
CA LYS A 56 -2.09 -4.48 5.24
C LYS A 56 -0.78 -3.84 4.78
N GLU A 57 -0.85 -2.64 4.22
CA GLU A 57 0.35 -1.88 3.85
C GLU A 57 1.24 -1.64 5.07
N ALA A 58 0.65 -1.22 6.17
CA ALA A 58 1.39 -0.98 7.42
C ALA A 58 2.03 -2.27 7.95
N GLN A 59 1.30 -3.38 7.91
CA GLN A 59 1.82 -4.69 8.35
C GLN A 59 3.00 -5.14 7.50
N ILE A 60 2.89 -5.00 6.18
CA ILE A 60 3.97 -5.37 5.26
C ILE A 60 5.19 -4.51 5.53
N GLU A 61 5.01 -3.20 5.68
CA GLU A 61 6.11 -2.27 5.97
C GLU A 61 6.81 -2.64 7.26
N ASN A 62 6.06 -2.96 8.31
CA ASN A 62 6.63 -3.39 9.59
C ASN A 62 7.40 -4.70 9.48
N LEU A 63 6.85 -5.66 8.76
CA LEU A 63 7.48 -6.97 8.59
C LEU A 63 8.76 -6.87 7.74
N VAL A 64 8.75 -6.06 6.70
CA VAL A 64 9.92 -5.85 5.85
C VAL A 64 11.03 -5.18 6.65
N THR A 65 10.73 -4.11 7.37
CA THR A 65 11.74 -3.41 8.17
C THR A 65 12.25 -4.30 9.31
N ALA A 66 11.42 -5.19 9.84
CA ALA A 66 11.84 -6.16 10.87
C ALA A 66 12.88 -7.16 10.34
N LYS A 67 12.95 -7.36 9.02
CA LYS A 67 13.98 -8.21 8.40
C LYS A 67 15.33 -7.50 8.23
N GLY A 68 15.43 -6.23 8.61
CA GLY A 68 16.68 -5.49 8.57
C GLY A 68 16.78 -4.45 7.47
N TYR A 69 15.74 -4.27 6.66
CA TYR A 69 15.72 -3.23 5.64
C TYR A 69 15.52 -1.87 6.30
N ALA A 70 16.17 -0.83 5.76
CA ALA A 70 16.19 0.49 6.39
C ALA A 70 14.83 1.17 6.36
N ASP A 71 14.07 1.01 5.26
CA ASP A 71 12.73 1.55 5.14
C ASP A 71 11.98 0.82 4.02
N CYS A 72 10.67 1.02 3.99
CA CYS A 72 9.79 0.35 3.03
C CYS A 72 8.47 1.11 2.93
N VAL A 73 7.92 1.21 1.72
CA VAL A 73 6.56 1.71 1.52
C VAL A 73 5.84 0.77 0.55
N ALA A 74 4.59 0.44 0.86
CA ALA A 74 3.76 -0.45 0.08
C ALA A 74 2.54 0.29 -0.47
N PHE A 75 2.19 0.00 -1.72
CA PHE A 75 1.02 0.58 -2.40
C PHE A 75 0.13 -0.56 -2.87
N MET A 76 -0.99 -0.74 -2.22
CA MET A 76 -1.92 -1.83 -2.51
C MET A 76 -3.00 -1.42 -3.51
N GLY A 77 -3.31 -2.30 -4.44
CA GLY A 77 -4.44 -2.20 -5.34
C GLY A 77 -5.32 -3.43 -5.21
N GLU A 78 -6.33 -3.55 -6.05
CA GLU A 78 -7.35 -4.59 -5.98
C GLU A 78 -6.78 -6.01 -6.08
N ASP A 79 -5.80 -6.21 -6.96
CA ASP A 79 -5.20 -7.53 -7.19
C ASP A 79 -3.69 -7.45 -7.31
N SER A 80 -3.11 -6.31 -6.93
CA SER A 80 -1.68 -6.10 -7.06
C SER A 80 -1.15 -5.22 -5.93
N ILE A 81 0.15 -5.33 -5.68
CA ILE A 81 0.83 -4.50 -4.70
C ILE A 81 2.24 -4.17 -5.22
N SER A 82 2.66 -2.93 -5.00
CA SER A 82 4.03 -2.49 -5.27
C SER A 82 4.70 -2.18 -3.93
N VAL A 83 5.90 -2.70 -3.74
CA VAL A 83 6.66 -2.50 -2.51
C VAL A 83 8.01 -1.88 -2.88
N VAL A 84 8.28 -0.71 -2.34
CA VAL A 84 9.55 -0.01 -2.55
C VAL A 84 10.36 -0.12 -1.27
N VAL A 85 11.60 -0.58 -1.40
CA VAL A 85 12.43 -0.96 -0.25
C VAL A 85 13.76 -0.22 -0.30
N ASP A 86 14.18 0.29 0.85
CA ASP A 86 15.53 0.79 1.05
C ASP A 86 16.39 -0.35 1.59
N THR A 87 17.25 -0.90 0.73
CA THR A 87 18.12 -2.01 1.10
C THR A 87 19.39 -1.56 1.82
N GLY A 88 19.62 -0.25 1.87
CA GLY A 88 20.84 0.31 2.43
C GLY A 88 22.01 0.34 1.44
N THR A 89 21.99 -0.53 0.42
CA THR A 89 23.05 -0.64 -0.59
C THR A 89 22.61 -0.16 -1.96
N GLY A 90 21.32 0.02 -2.17
CA GLY A 90 20.75 0.32 -3.47
C GLY A 90 20.51 -0.90 -4.35
N ASP A 91 21.00 -2.08 -3.93
CA ASP A 91 20.86 -3.31 -4.69
C ASP A 91 19.79 -4.22 -4.07
N LEU A 92 18.96 -4.78 -4.93
CA LEU A 92 17.92 -5.71 -4.54
C LEU A 92 18.29 -7.08 -5.11
N THR A 93 18.74 -7.98 -4.24
CA THR A 93 19.17 -9.33 -4.64
C THR A 93 17.95 -10.23 -4.87
N ALA A 94 18.18 -11.38 -5.52
CA ALA A 94 17.13 -12.38 -5.69
C ALA A 94 16.59 -12.87 -4.33
N GLU A 95 17.48 -12.99 -3.33
CA GLU A 95 17.07 -13.36 -1.98
C GLU A 95 16.18 -12.31 -1.34
N ASP A 96 16.51 -11.02 -1.51
CA ASP A 96 15.70 -9.91 -1.01
C ASP A 96 14.30 -9.94 -1.64
N VAL A 97 14.25 -10.12 -2.96
CA VAL A 97 12.97 -10.19 -3.69
C VAL A 97 12.14 -11.36 -3.16
N ALA A 98 12.76 -12.53 -2.96
CA ALA A 98 12.04 -13.72 -2.48
C ALA A 98 11.47 -13.49 -1.08
N LYS A 99 12.23 -12.90 -0.17
CA LYS A 99 11.78 -12.62 1.20
C LYS A 99 10.60 -11.66 1.23
N ILE A 100 10.71 -10.57 0.49
CA ILE A 100 9.70 -9.52 0.49
C ILE A 100 8.44 -10.00 -0.24
N THR A 101 8.61 -10.73 -1.34
CA THR A 101 7.47 -11.33 -2.05
C THR A 101 6.70 -12.29 -1.14
N ASP A 102 7.41 -13.11 -0.37
CA ASP A 102 6.77 -14.03 0.58
C ASP A 102 5.94 -13.30 1.63
N ILE A 103 6.49 -12.22 2.19
CA ILE A 103 5.76 -11.37 3.14
C ILE A 103 4.49 -10.81 2.49
N ALA A 104 4.61 -10.25 1.29
CA ALA A 104 3.49 -9.64 0.60
C ALA A 104 2.42 -10.69 0.24
N MET A 105 2.81 -11.85 -0.24
CA MET A 105 1.88 -12.94 -0.55
C MET A 105 1.12 -13.41 0.69
N THR A 106 1.82 -13.54 1.80
CA THR A 106 1.22 -14.00 3.06
C THR A 106 0.20 -13.00 3.57
N GLU A 107 0.52 -11.71 3.52
CA GLU A 107 -0.35 -10.67 4.05
C GLU A 107 -1.54 -10.36 3.14
N THR A 108 -1.36 -10.42 1.81
CA THR A 108 -2.41 -10.02 0.87
C THR A 108 -3.19 -11.17 0.26
N GLY A 109 -2.59 -12.35 0.19
CA GLY A 109 -3.15 -13.47 -0.57
C GLY A 109 -2.98 -13.32 -2.08
N TYR A 110 -2.30 -12.29 -2.55
CA TYR A 110 -2.09 -12.09 -3.99
C TYR A 110 -1.03 -13.05 -4.51
N PRO A 111 -1.15 -13.48 -5.77
CA PRO A 111 -0.10 -14.33 -6.38
C PRO A 111 1.16 -13.51 -6.65
N ALA A 112 2.28 -14.20 -6.80
CA ALA A 112 3.56 -13.54 -7.07
C ALA A 112 3.52 -12.62 -8.29
N SER A 113 2.72 -12.97 -9.29
CA SER A 113 2.55 -12.15 -10.51
C SER A 113 1.91 -10.80 -10.23
N GLY A 114 1.21 -10.65 -9.11
CA GLY A 114 0.60 -9.38 -8.69
C GLY A 114 1.48 -8.56 -7.77
N ILE A 115 2.71 -9.00 -7.50
CA ILE A 115 3.60 -8.35 -6.54
C ILE A 115 4.83 -7.80 -7.25
N LYS A 116 5.08 -6.50 -7.09
CA LYS A 116 6.25 -5.81 -7.62
C LYS A 116 7.12 -5.33 -6.49
N ILE A 117 8.40 -5.67 -6.54
CA ILE A 117 9.38 -5.24 -5.55
C ILE A 117 10.41 -4.37 -6.25
N MET A 118 10.68 -3.18 -5.69
CA MET A 118 11.60 -2.21 -6.28
C MET A 118 12.52 -1.66 -5.20
N ALA A 119 13.77 -1.38 -5.57
CA ALA A 119 14.67 -0.64 -4.70
C ALA A 119 14.38 0.86 -4.86
N SER A 120 14.57 1.63 -3.79
CA SER A 120 14.30 3.07 -3.78
C SER A 120 15.35 3.89 -4.55
N ASN A 121 16.48 3.29 -4.88
CA ASN A 121 17.59 3.96 -5.56
C ASN A 121 17.68 3.56 -7.02
#